data_ec522dacab6f2097002c37d46e1a8d9a
#
_entry.id   ec522dacab6f2097002c37d46e1a8d9a
#
_cell.length_a   1.000
_cell.length_b   1.000
_cell.length_c   1.000
_cell.angle_alpha   90.00
_cell.angle_beta   90.00
_cell.angle_gamma   90.00
#
_symmetry.space_group_name_H-M   'P 1'
#
loop_
_entity.id
_entity.type
_entity.pdbx_description
1 polymer ?
#
loop_
_entity_poly.entity_id
_entity_poly.type
_entity_poly.pdbx_seq_one_letter_code
_entity_poly.pdbx_strand_id
1 'polypeptide(L)'
;MTVTELQMENKEIVFLLADDHSIVRHGIEIVIHECVPNAIVHHTSALHQVEELIKAKGVEILVIDAHFPDGNSLHILPQLKDVNPDLRILIFSGLEENLHAIKFIHAGANGYLSKLSEEEEVEQAIRSIVHKGEYLSETVQNLLVQYANNPSSVNPLSNLTKRELQIAEMYAEGHGNLEIANQLDIKQNTVSTIKKNIFDKLKIENLVELIDLIKTHHKI
;
A
#
# COMPACT_ATOMS: atom_id res chain seq x y z
N MET A 1 31.47 7.46 -15.95
CA MET A 1 30.67 8.36 -15.10
C MET A 1 30.36 9.60 -15.88
N THR A 2 29.09 9.90 -16.11
CA THR A 2 28.63 11.09 -16.79
C THR A 2 28.63 12.29 -15.84
N VAL A 3 28.65 13.54 -16.39
CA VAL A 3 28.60 14.78 -15.58
C VAL A 3 27.36 14.80 -14.67
N THR A 4 26.28 14.15 -15.09
CA THR A 4 25.04 14.00 -14.34
C THR A 4 25.18 13.10 -13.10
N GLU A 5 25.96 12.01 -13.21
CA GLU A 5 26.27 11.10 -12.07
C GLU A 5 27.09 11.81 -10.99
N LEU A 6 28.09 12.60 -11.41
CA LEU A 6 28.93 13.38 -10.49
C LEU A 6 28.17 14.53 -9.78
N GLN A 7 27.13 15.06 -10.39
CA GLN A 7 26.29 16.11 -9.78
C GLN A 7 25.30 15.54 -8.76
N MET A 8 24.91 14.28 -8.88
CA MET A 8 24.02 13.61 -7.91
C MET A 8 24.77 13.12 -6.67
N GLU A 9 26.07 12.81 -6.77
CA GLU A 9 26.91 12.37 -5.63
C GLU A 9 27.05 13.43 -4.51
N ASN A 10 26.77 14.72 -4.80
CA ASN A 10 26.92 15.81 -3.82
C ASN A 10 25.58 16.40 -3.33
N LYS A 11 24.44 15.93 -3.81
CA LYS A 11 23.14 16.43 -3.37
C LYS A 11 22.70 15.71 -2.09
N GLU A 12 22.43 16.46 -1.04
CA GLU A 12 21.73 15.92 0.13
C GLU A 12 20.30 15.54 -0.28
N ILE A 13 19.90 14.30 -0.01
CA ILE A 13 18.56 13.79 -0.25
C ILE A 13 17.91 13.52 1.10
N VAL A 14 16.73 14.09 1.32
CA VAL A 14 16.03 13.98 2.59
C VAL A 14 15.02 12.83 2.54
N PHE A 15 15.26 11.84 3.38
CA PHE A 15 14.38 10.69 3.58
C PHE A 15 13.54 10.83 4.85
N LEU A 16 12.34 10.27 4.81
CA LEU A 16 11.54 9.97 6.00
C LEU A 16 11.26 8.46 6.04
N LEU A 17 11.65 7.81 7.13
CA LEU A 17 11.32 6.42 7.43
C LEU A 17 10.15 6.39 8.40
N ALA A 18 9.00 5.89 7.93
CA ALA A 18 7.78 5.77 8.70
C ALA A 18 7.40 4.28 8.87
N ASP A 19 7.60 3.75 10.07
CA ASP A 19 7.32 2.36 10.44
C ASP A 19 7.20 2.29 11.96
N ASP A 20 6.30 1.54 12.53
CA ASP A 20 6.18 1.40 13.98
C ASP A 20 7.27 0.48 14.59
N HIS A 21 7.94 -0.35 13.77
CA HIS A 21 9.02 -1.22 14.15
C HIS A 21 10.39 -0.53 14.09
N SER A 22 10.99 -0.21 15.23
CA SER A 22 12.29 0.50 15.29
C SER A 22 13.43 -0.24 14.60
N ILE A 23 13.46 -1.58 14.70
CA ILE A 23 14.51 -2.40 14.08
C ILE A 23 14.48 -2.31 12.56
N VAL A 24 13.27 -2.24 11.98
CA VAL A 24 13.06 -2.08 10.54
C VAL A 24 13.59 -0.72 10.08
N ARG A 25 13.24 0.38 10.80
CA ARG A 25 13.76 1.70 10.47
C ARG A 25 15.29 1.77 10.49
N HIS A 26 15.94 1.19 11.52
CA HIS A 26 17.40 1.16 11.60
C HIS A 26 18.03 0.33 10.47
N GLY A 27 17.43 -0.81 10.12
CA GLY A 27 17.93 -1.64 9.02
C GLY A 27 17.90 -0.87 7.68
N ILE A 28 16.77 -0.25 7.36
CA ILE A 28 16.62 0.54 6.12
C ILE A 28 17.54 1.77 6.12
N GLU A 29 17.73 2.43 7.26
CA GLU A 29 18.66 3.57 7.37
C GLU A 29 20.10 3.18 7.01
N ILE A 30 20.56 2.01 7.46
CA ILE A 30 21.91 1.49 7.10
C ILE A 30 22.00 1.34 5.58
N VAL A 31 21.03 0.66 4.95
CA VAL A 31 21.01 0.46 3.50
C VAL A 31 20.92 1.80 2.74
N ILE A 32 20.14 2.76 3.24
CA ILE A 32 20.09 4.11 2.64
C ILE A 32 21.47 4.77 2.65
N HIS A 33 22.19 4.75 3.77
CA HIS A 33 23.52 5.37 3.87
C HIS A 33 24.58 4.65 3.02
N GLU A 34 24.46 3.36 2.81
CA GLU A 34 25.31 2.60 1.89
C GLU A 34 25.04 2.97 0.42
N CYS A 35 23.76 3.20 0.06
CA CYS A 35 23.36 3.61 -1.28
C CYS A 35 23.53 5.10 -1.55
N VAL A 36 23.34 5.95 -0.54
CA VAL A 36 23.27 7.41 -0.61
C VAL A 36 24.03 8.00 0.59
N PRO A 37 25.37 8.10 0.53
CA PRO A 37 26.20 8.49 1.69
C PRO A 37 25.83 9.86 2.31
N ASN A 38 25.29 10.80 1.52
CA ASN A 38 24.88 12.13 1.99
C ASN A 38 23.36 12.22 2.28
N ALA A 39 22.69 11.10 2.53
CA ALA A 39 21.27 11.10 2.89
C ALA A 39 21.06 11.72 4.28
N ILE A 40 20.02 12.55 4.39
CA ILE A 40 19.48 12.99 5.68
C ILE A 40 18.26 12.13 5.98
N VAL A 41 18.27 11.37 7.06
CA VAL A 41 17.21 10.43 7.38
C VAL A 41 16.46 10.88 8.63
N HIS A 42 15.15 11.08 8.49
CA HIS A 42 14.22 11.33 9.58
C HIS A 42 13.37 10.09 9.86
N HIS A 43 12.86 9.97 11.08
CA HIS A 43 12.09 8.81 11.51
C HIS A 43 10.76 9.22 12.14
N THR A 44 9.74 8.39 11.94
CA THR A 44 8.53 8.41 12.76
C THR A 44 7.99 6.99 12.96
N SER A 45 7.34 6.77 14.10
CA SER A 45 6.63 5.52 14.40
C SER A 45 5.11 5.69 14.35
N ALA A 46 4.63 6.88 13.95
CA ALA A 46 3.22 7.23 13.99
C ALA A 46 2.76 7.82 12.66
N LEU A 47 1.69 7.27 12.10
CA LEU A 47 1.15 7.67 10.80
C LEU A 47 0.71 9.14 10.77
N HIS A 48 0.09 9.62 11.85
CA HIS A 48 -0.40 11.00 11.95
C HIS A 48 0.69 12.08 11.90
N GLN A 49 1.97 11.73 12.14
CA GLN A 49 3.10 12.66 12.08
C GLN A 49 3.72 12.79 10.68
N VAL A 50 3.39 11.88 9.76
CA VAL A 50 4.05 11.79 8.44
C VAL A 50 3.90 13.08 7.64
N GLU A 51 2.69 13.60 7.54
CA GLU A 51 2.41 14.82 6.74
C GLU A 51 3.14 16.05 7.31
N GLU A 52 3.12 16.23 8.62
CA GLU A 52 3.81 17.33 9.30
C GLU A 52 5.32 17.26 9.04
N LEU A 53 5.93 16.08 9.18
CA LEU A 53 7.35 15.89 8.95
C LEU A 53 7.74 16.13 7.48
N ILE A 54 6.94 15.71 6.53
CA ILE A 54 7.17 15.99 5.11
C ILE A 54 7.26 17.49 4.86
N LYS A 55 6.31 18.27 5.41
CA LYS A 55 6.30 19.74 5.27
C LYS A 55 7.46 20.41 6.00
N ALA A 56 7.73 19.99 7.24
CA ALA A 56 8.72 20.64 8.11
C ALA A 56 10.17 20.36 7.71
N LYS A 57 10.44 19.19 7.10
CA LYS A 57 11.80 18.70 6.84
C LYS A 57 12.18 18.71 5.36
N GLY A 58 11.27 19.06 4.46
CA GLY A 58 11.56 19.06 3.03
C GLY A 58 11.85 17.66 2.47
N VAL A 59 11.09 16.66 2.93
CA VAL A 59 11.27 15.26 2.56
C VAL A 59 11.08 15.07 1.05
N GLU A 60 12.06 14.45 0.40
CA GLU A 60 12.02 14.10 -1.02
C GLU A 60 11.57 12.65 -1.23
N ILE A 61 11.94 11.75 -0.31
CA ILE A 61 11.63 10.33 -0.39
C ILE A 61 11.04 9.84 0.93
N LEU A 62 9.86 9.25 0.86
CA LEU A 62 9.18 8.60 1.97
C LEU A 62 9.27 7.07 1.79
N VAL A 63 9.84 6.37 2.76
CA VAL A 63 9.72 4.92 2.90
C VAL A 63 8.75 4.67 4.04
N ILE A 64 7.62 4.02 3.72
CA ILE A 64 6.51 3.92 4.67
C ILE A 64 5.94 2.51 4.73
N ASP A 65 5.66 2.03 5.95
CA ASP A 65 4.89 0.81 6.12
C ASP A 65 3.43 0.98 5.71
N ALA A 66 2.81 -0.11 5.30
CA ALA A 66 1.39 -0.17 4.97
C ALA A 66 0.50 0.02 6.21
N HIS A 67 0.90 -0.52 7.37
CA HIS A 67 0.10 -0.55 8.59
C HIS A 67 0.81 0.08 9.77
N PHE A 68 0.02 0.85 10.53
CA PHE A 68 0.41 1.45 11.81
C PHE A 68 -0.66 1.17 12.86
N PRO A 69 -0.33 1.23 14.15
CA PRO A 69 -1.33 1.14 15.20
C PRO A 69 -2.42 2.22 15.12
N ASP A 70 -2.09 3.38 14.54
CA ASP A 70 -2.98 4.53 14.36
C ASP A 70 -3.60 4.62 12.95
N GLY A 71 -3.39 3.63 12.05
CA GLY A 71 -4.07 3.58 10.77
C GLY A 71 -3.37 2.83 9.66
N ASN A 72 -3.88 3.00 8.43
CA ASN A 72 -3.32 2.42 7.21
C ASN A 72 -2.81 3.54 6.30
N SER A 73 -1.56 3.43 5.86
CA SER A 73 -0.91 4.45 5.03
C SER A 73 -1.59 4.66 3.67
N LEU A 74 -2.29 3.65 3.14
CA LEU A 74 -3.01 3.75 1.86
C LEU A 74 -3.94 4.97 1.81
N HIS A 75 -4.58 5.30 2.94
CA HIS A 75 -5.59 6.37 2.99
C HIS A 75 -4.97 7.77 2.95
N ILE A 76 -3.71 7.93 3.36
CA ILE A 76 -3.05 9.24 3.38
C ILE A 76 -2.24 9.54 2.11
N LEU A 77 -1.91 8.52 1.29
CA LEU A 77 -1.05 8.73 0.11
C LEU A 77 -1.57 9.81 -0.86
N PRO A 78 -2.86 9.84 -1.24
CA PRO A 78 -3.38 10.88 -2.12
C PRO A 78 -3.17 12.28 -1.53
N GLN A 79 -3.44 12.45 -0.23
CA GLN A 79 -3.24 13.72 0.48
C GLN A 79 -1.76 14.11 0.52
N LEU A 80 -0.84 13.18 0.73
CA LEU A 80 0.60 13.45 0.68
C LEU A 80 1.05 13.93 -0.70
N LYS A 81 0.49 13.36 -1.77
CA LYS A 81 0.75 13.78 -3.15
C LYS A 81 0.15 15.15 -3.47
N ASP A 82 -0.99 15.50 -2.88
CA ASP A 82 -1.57 16.86 -3.00
C ASP A 82 -0.67 17.90 -2.30
N VAL A 83 -0.07 17.53 -1.17
CA VAL A 83 0.86 18.39 -0.41
C VAL A 83 2.20 18.55 -1.11
N ASN A 84 2.76 17.47 -1.64
CA ASN A 84 4.03 17.45 -2.38
C ASN A 84 3.92 16.49 -3.58
N PRO A 85 3.59 16.99 -4.78
CA PRO A 85 3.48 16.17 -5.98
C PRO A 85 4.77 15.44 -6.38
N ASP A 86 5.92 16.01 -6.04
CA ASP A 86 7.24 15.45 -6.34
C ASP A 86 7.73 14.44 -5.30
N LEU A 87 6.99 14.26 -4.19
CA LEU A 87 7.33 13.28 -3.15
C LEU A 87 7.34 11.86 -3.74
N ARG A 88 8.47 11.18 -3.62
CA ARG A 88 8.61 9.78 -4.01
C ARG A 88 8.26 8.90 -2.83
N ILE A 89 7.32 7.99 -3.02
CA ILE A 89 6.79 7.14 -1.95
C ILE A 89 7.10 5.68 -2.26
N LEU A 90 7.92 5.04 -1.43
CA LEU A 90 8.19 3.62 -1.44
C LEU A 90 7.43 2.96 -0.29
N ILE A 91 6.51 2.06 -0.61
CA ILE A 91 5.86 1.22 0.39
C ILE A 91 6.81 0.09 0.76
N PHE A 92 7.07 -0.09 2.06
CA PHE A 92 7.89 -1.20 2.58
C PHE A 92 7.05 -2.00 3.59
N SER A 93 6.53 -3.15 3.18
CA SER A 93 5.49 -3.84 3.93
C SER A 93 5.67 -5.36 3.98
N GLY A 94 5.20 -5.97 5.07
CA GLY A 94 5.09 -7.42 5.21
C GLY A 94 3.90 -8.04 4.47
N LEU A 95 3.02 -7.24 3.85
CA LEU A 95 1.89 -7.74 3.08
C LEU A 95 2.34 -8.31 1.74
N GLU A 96 1.60 -9.32 1.25
CA GLU A 96 1.88 -9.93 -0.06
C GLU A 96 1.78 -8.90 -1.19
N GLU A 97 2.85 -8.76 -1.96
CA GLU A 97 3.00 -7.81 -3.05
C GLU A 97 1.92 -7.98 -4.13
N ASN A 98 1.68 -9.21 -4.57
CA ASN A 98 0.70 -9.55 -5.61
C ASN A 98 -0.75 -9.17 -5.27
N LEU A 99 -1.08 -9.07 -3.98
CA LEU A 99 -2.43 -8.71 -3.52
C LEU A 99 -2.57 -7.22 -3.20
N HIS A 100 -1.48 -6.56 -2.87
CA HIS A 100 -1.55 -5.23 -2.28
C HIS A 100 -0.85 -4.13 -3.09
N ALA A 101 0.20 -4.42 -3.86
CA ALA A 101 1.02 -3.40 -4.51
C ALA A 101 0.21 -2.47 -5.42
N ILE A 102 -0.67 -3.03 -6.26
CA ILE A 102 -1.43 -2.25 -7.26
C ILE A 102 -2.27 -1.15 -6.61
N LYS A 103 -2.90 -1.41 -5.46
CA LYS A 103 -3.71 -0.40 -4.77
C LYS A 103 -2.86 0.75 -4.23
N PHE A 104 -1.66 0.45 -3.72
CA PHE A 104 -0.72 1.48 -3.26
C PHE A 104 -0.18 2.32 -4.42
N ILE A 105 0.19 1.69 -5.55
CA ILE A 105 0.62 2.39 -6.76
C ILE A 105 -0.51 3.32 -7.28
N HIS A 106 -1.76 2.84 -7.32
CA HIS A 106 -2.89 3.68 -7.73
C HIS A 106 -3.19 4.81 -6.74
N ALA A 107 -2.89 4.64 -5.47
CA ALA A 107 -3.02 5.70 -4.46
C ALA A 107 -1.88 6.73 -4.52
N GLY A 108 -0.87 6.53 -5.39
CA GLY A 108 0.21 7.47 -5.61
C GLY A 108 1.59 7.02 -5.13
N ALA A 109 1.76 5.77 -4.69
CA ALA A 109 3.08 5.23 -4.39
C ALA A 109 3.91 5.09 -5.67
N ASN A 110 5.20 5.35 -5.58
CA ASN A 110 6.18 5.19 -6.65
C ASN A 110 6.84 3.81 -6.64
N GLY A 111 6.58 3.01 -5.62
CA GLY A 111 7.11 1.66 -5.52
C GLY A 111 6.50 0.87 -4.38
N TYR A 112 6.67 -0.44 -4.45
CA TYR A 112 6.30 -1.39 -3.42
C TYR A 112 7.44 -2.37 -3.23
N LEU A 113 7.83 -2.62 -1.98
CA LEU A 113 8.90 -3.53 -1.60
C LEU A 113 8.44 -4.37 -0.40
N SER A 114 8.68 -5.68 -0.48
CA SER A 114 8.39 -6.59 0.63
C SER A 114 9.42 -6.45 1.75
N LYS A 115 8.99 -6.48 3.01
CA LYS A 115 9.88 -6.61 4.17
C LYS A 115 10.58 -7.98 4.24
N LEU A 116 10.18 -8.92 3.39
CA LEU A 116 10.79 -10.24 3.25
C LEU A 116 11.84 -10.29 2.12
N SER A 117 12.06 -9.18 1.41
CA SER A 117 13.07 -9.07 0.37
C SER A 117 14.48 -9.19 0.95
N GLU A 118 15.37 -9.79 0.18
CA GLU A 118 16.79 -9.85 0.50
C GLU A 118 17.43 -8.46 0.42
N GLU A 119 18.57 -8.28 1.06
CA GLU A 119 19.26 -6.97 1.19
C GLU A 119 19.59 -6.35 -0.18
N GLU A 120 20.00 -7.18 -1.15
CA GLU A 120 20.32 -6.74 -2.51
C GLU A 120 19.10 -6.13 -3.23
N GLU A 121 17.90 -6.66 -2.97
CA GLU A 121 16.66 -6.13 -3.53
C GLU A 121 16.28 -4.80 -2.87
N VAL A 122 16.50 -4.68 -1.56
CA VAL A 122 16.31 -3.41 -0.82
C VAL A 122 17.24 -2.33 -1.37
N GLU A 123 18.53 -2.63 -1.55
CA GLU A 123 19.48 -1.71 -2.19
C GLU A 123 19.02 -1.28 -3.59
N GLN A 124 18.62 -2.24 -4.42
CA GLN A 124 18.12 -1.96 -5.76
C GLN A 124 16.91 -1.04 -5.74
N ALA A 125 15.99 -1.25 -4.80
CA ALA A 125 14.80 -0.42 -4.64
C ALA A 125 15.16 1.02 -4.24
N ILE A 126 16.06 1.20 -3.26
CA ILE A 126 16.54 2.52 -2.82
C ILE A 126 17.27 3.23 -3.97
N ARG A 127 18.18 2.57 -4.67
CA ARG A 127 18.87 3.16 -5.84
C ARG A 127 17.88 3.54 -6.94
N SER A 128 16.90 2.69 -7.23
CA SER A 128 15.89 2.94 -8.26
C SER A 128 15.01 4.14 -7.92
N ILE A 129 14.49 4.23 -6.69
CA ILE A 129 13.62 5.33 -6.26
C ILE A 129 14.39 6.67 -6.29
N VAL A 130 15.69 6.66 -5.94
CA VAL A 130 16.56 7.84 -5.99
C VAL A 130 16.83 8.30 -7.41
N HIS A 131 17.21 7.38 -8.32
CA HIS A 131 17.70 7.75 -9.65
C HIS A 131 16.58 7.84 -10.70
N LYS A 132 15.60 6.91 -10.63
CA LYS A 132 14.51 6.80 -11.62
C LYS A 132 13.20 7.43 -11.12
N GLY A 133 13.07 7.65 -9.80
CA GLY A 133 11.84 8.14 -9.18
C GLY A 133 10.81 7.06 -8.90
N GLU A 134 11.10 5.79 -9.24
CA GLU A 134 10.20 4.65 -9.03
C GLU A 134 10.97 3.36 -8.82
N TYR A 135 10.32 2.40 -8.17
CA TYR A 135 10.76 1.00 -8.07
C TYR A 135 9.56 0.07 -8.27
N LEU A 136 9.60 -0.71 -9.33
CA LEU A 136 8.59 -1.71 -9.65
C LEU A 136 9.28 -3.07 -9.83
N SER A 137 9.01 -4.02 -8.96
CA SER A 137 9.45 -5.40 -9.13
C SER A 137 8.87 -6.00 -10.42
N GLU A 138 9.42 -7.11 -10.89
CA GLU A 138 8.85 -7.83 -12.03
C GLU A 138 7.39 -8.24 -11.79
N THR A 139 7.07 -8.65 -10.57
CA THR A 139 5.71 -8.98 -10.13
C THR A 139 4.77 -7.79 -10.32
N VAL A 140 5.14 -6.61 -9.80
CA VAL A 140 4.31 -5.40 -9.91
C VAL A 140 4.17 -4.95 -11.36
N GLN A 141 5.24 -4.99 -12.16
CA GLN A 141 5.18 -4.67 -13.59
C GLN A 141 4.18 -5.57 -14.33
N ASN A 142 4.25 -6.89 -14.09
CA ASN A 142 3.32 -7.84 -14.69
C ASN A 142 1.87 -7.59 -14.26
N LEU A 143 1.64 -7.27 -12.99
CA LEU A 143 0.32 -6.92 -12.47
C LEU A 143 -0.23 -5.64 -13.11
N LEU A 144 0.60 -4.61 -13.30
CA LEU A 144 0.21 -3.37 -13.97
C LEU A 144 -0.19 -3.61 -15.42
N VAL A 145 0.56 -4.46 -16.14
CA VAL A 145 0.20 -4.86 -17.52
C VAL A 145 -1.13 -5.62 -17.55
N GLN A 146 -1.34 -6.56 -16.63
CA GLN A 146 -2.61 -7.27 -16.50
C GLN A 146 -3.76 -6.32 -16.18
N TYR A 147 -3.56 -5.37 -15.27
CA TYR A 147 -4.53 -4.35 -14.92
C TYR A 147 -4.87 -3.47 -16.12
N ALA A 148 -3.89 -3.01 -16.88
CA ALA A 148 -4.11 -2.19 -18.08
C ALA A 148 -4.93 -2.94 -19.14
N ASN A 149 -4.70 -4.25 -19.30
CA ASN A 149 -5.43 -5.09 -20.26
C ASN A 149 -6.83 -5.50 -19.76
N ASN A 150 -7.00 -5.67 -18.44
CA ASN A 150 -8.27 -6.04 -17.83
C ASN A 150 -8.38 -5.46 -16.39
N PRO A 151 -8.83 -4.22 -16.23
CA PRO A 151 -8.95 -3.58 -14.93
C PRO A 151 -9.80 -4.36 -13.91
N SER A 152 -10.78 -5.12 -14.39
CA SER A 152 -11.64 -5.96 -13.54
C SER A 152 -10.90 -7.16 -12.93
N SER A 153 -9.79 -7.60 -13.51
CA SER A 153 -9.05 -8.78 -13.03
C SER A 153 -8.29 -8.53 -11.73
N VAL A 154 -8.02 -7.27 -11.42
CA VAL A 154 -7.25 -6.87 -10.22
C VAL A 154 -8.18 -6.40 -9.09
N ASN A 155 -9.45 -6.14 -9.38
CA ASN A 155 -10.46 -5.90 -8.35
C ASN A 155 -11.07 -7.24 -7.92
N PRO A 156 -10.72 -7.78 -6.74
CA PRO A 156 -11.27 -9.07 -6.29
C PRO A 156 -12.79 -9.06 -6.20
N LEU A 157 -13.41 -7.89 -6.00
CA LEU A 157 -14.87 -7.75 -5.94
C LEU A 157 -15.55 -8.03 -7.29
N SER A 158 -14.81 -7.94 -8.41
CA SER A 158 -15.33 -8.30 -9.74
C SER A 158 -15.67 -9.79 -9.87
N ASN A 159 -15.14 -10.64 -8.99
CA ASN A 159 -15.47 -12.06 -8.92
C ASN A 159 -16.80 -12.35 -8.23
N LEU A 160 -17.39 -11.33 -7.59
CA LEU A 160 -18.68 -11.44 -6.93
C LEU A 160 -19.83 -11.20 -7.92
N THR A 161 -20.88 -11.99 -7.79
CA THR A 161 -22.16 -11.68 -8.45
C THR A 161 -22.76 -10.41 -7.83
N LYS A 162 -23.70 -9.76 -8.53
CA LYS A 162 -24.40 -8.58 -8.00
C LYS A 162 -25.00 -8.82 -6.61
N ARG A 163 -25.53 -10.03 -6.38
CA ARG A 163 -26.13 -10.39 -5.08
C ARG A 163 -25.09 -10.61 -3.98
N GLU A 164 -23.97 -11.23 -4.31
CA GLU A 164 -22.85 -11.40 -3.37
C GLU A 164 -22.24 -10.04 -3.02
N LEU A 165 -22.03 -9.16 -4.00
CA LEU A 165 -21.51 -7.80 -3.77
C LEU A 165 -22.45 -7.01 -2.86
N GLN A 166 -23.76 -7.01 -3.12
CA GLN A 166 -24.76 -6.35 -2.27
C GLN A 166 -24.67 -6.82 -0.81
N ILE A 167 -24.56 -8.12 -0.59
CA ILE A 167 -24.44 -8.68 0.77
C ILE A 167 -23.10 -8.33 1.41
N ALA A 168 -22.00 -8.30 0.62
CA ALA A 168 -20.68 -7.89 1.09
C ALA A 168 -20.68 -6.41 1.56
N GLU A 169 -21.35 -5.52 0.80
CA GLU A 169 -21.53 -4.12 1.16
C GLU A 169 -22.31 -3.96 2.46
N MET A 170 -23.41 -4.69 2.63
CA MET A 170 -24.19 -4.65 3.86
C MET A 170 -23.37 -5.11 5.08
N TYR A 171 -22.47 -6.10 4.93
CA TYR A 171 -21.54 -6.45 6.01
C TYR A 171 -20.55 -5.31 6.31
N ALA A 172 -20.08 -4.59 5.29
CA ALA A 172 -19.18 -3.45 5.47
C ALA A 172 -19.88 -2.26 6.16
N GLU A 173 -21.20 -2.13 6.00
CA GLU A 173 -22.06 -1.19 6.72
C GLU A 173 -22.37 -1.61 8.17
N GLY A 174 -21.96 -2.83 8.57
CA GLY A 174 -22.12 -3.35 9.94
C GLY A 174 -23.37 -4.20 10.16
N HIS A 175 -24.13 -4.53 9.11
CA HIS A 175 -25.31 -5.37 9.24
C HIS A 175 -24.97 -6.82 9.58
N GLY A 176 -25.72 -7.41 10.52
CA GLY A 176 -25.63 -8.82 10.87
C GLY A 176 -26.47 -9.73 9.93
N ASN A 177 -26.21 -11.05 9.99
CA ASN A 177 -26.91 -12.03 9.13
C ASN A 177 -28.44 -11.92 9.18
N LEU A 178 -29.01 -11.64 10.36
CA LEU A 178 -30.47 -11.53 10.53
C LEU A 178 -31.00 -10.25 9.89
N GLU A 179 -30.31 -9.15 10.01
CA GLU A 179 -30.67 -7.86 9.42
C GLU A 179 -30.63 -7.93 7.89
N ILE A 180 -29.55 -8.51 7.35
CA ILE A 180 -29.41 -8.75 5.89
C ILE A 180 -30.54 -9.66 5.40
N ALA A 181 -30.86 -10.74 6.12
CA ALA A 181 -31.94 -11.65 5.76
C ALA A 181 -33.29 -10.94 5.68
N ASN A 182 -33.59 -10.08 6.67
CA ASN A 182 -34.84 -9.32 6.73
C ASN A 182 -34.92 -8.24 5.63
N GLN A 183 -33.82 -7.50 5.39
CA GLN A 183 -33.79 -6.45 4.36
C GLN A 183 -33.90 -7.01 2.94
N LEU A 184 -33.38 -8.20 2.72
CA LEU A 184 -33.33 -8.83 1.40
C LEU A 184 -34.46 -9.85 1.17
N ASP A 185 -35.34 -10.04 2.16
CA ASP A 185 -36.44 -11.03 2.18
C ASP A 185 -35.98 -12.46 1.83
N ILE A 186 -34.90 -12.91 2.51
CA ILE A 186 -34.33 -14.25 2.35
C ILE A 186 -34.10 -14.89 3.72
N LYS A 187 -33.89 -16.21 3.73
CA LYS A 187 -33.62 -16.93 4.98
C LYS A 187 -32.19 -16.62 5.47
N GLN A 188 -32.01 -16.53 6.80
CA GLN A 188 -30.72 -16.35 7.43
C GLN A 188 -29.66 -17.40 7.01
N ASN A 189 -30.09 -18.65 6.82
CA ASN A 189 -29.22 -19.72 6.31
C ASN A 189 -28.72 -19.44 4.88
N THR A 190 -29.54 -18.78 4.06
CA THR A 190 -29.15 -18.35 2.70
C THR A 190 -28.07 -17.29 2.77
N VAL A 191 -28.20 -16.30 3.67
CA VAL A 191 -27.17 -15.28 3.91
C VAL A 191 -25.86 -15.93 4.34
N SER A 192 -25.90 -16.90 5.26
CA SER A 192 -24.71 -17.62 5.72
C SER A 192 -24.03 -18.42 4.60
N THR A 193 -24.79 -19.02 3.69
CA THR A 193 -24.25 -19.72 2.53
C THR A 193 -23.61 -18.74 1.55
N ILE A 194 -24.24 -17.61 1.28
CA ILE A 194 -23.70 -16.57 0.39
C ILE A 194 -22.41 -15.98 1.00
N LYS A 195 -22.40 -15.72 2.32
CA LYS A 195 -21.19 -15.28 3.03
C LYS A 195 -20.00 -16.24 2.80
N LYS A 196 -20.25 -17.55 2.96
CA LYS A 196 -19.21 -18.55 2.69
C LYS A 196 -18.71 -18.48 1.25
N ASN A 197 -19.61 -18.38 0.28
CA ASN A 197 -19.23 -18.26 -1.13
C ASN A 197 -18.41 -17.00 -1.41
N ILE A 198 -18.77 -15.87 -0.77
CA ILE A 198 -17.98 -14.62 -0.85
C ILE A 198 -16.56 -14.86 -0.33
N PHE A 199 -16.42 -15.48 0.84
CA PHE A 199 -15.12 -15.78 1.45
C PHE A 199 -14.28 -16.67 0.56
N ASP A 200 -14.88 -17.76 0.04
CA ASP A 200 -14.20 -18.69 -0.87
C ASP A 200 -13.73 -18.01 -2.17
N LYS A 201 -14.55 -17.12 -2.75
CA LYS A 201 -14.22 -16.39 -3.98
C LYS A 201 -13.14 -15.33 -3.77
N LEU A 202 -13.18 -14.61 -2.63
CA LEU A 202 -12.25 -13.55 -2.30
C LEU A 202 -10.98 -14.08 -1.61
N LYS A 203 -10.95 -15.38 -1.25
CA LYS A 203 -9.85 -16.03 -0.51
C LYS A 203 -9.55 -15.32 0.81
N ILE A 204 -10.60 -14.99 1.56
CA ILE A 204 -10.55 -14.35 2.87
C ILE A 204 -11.09 -15.27 3.95
N GLU A 205 -10.66 -15.08 5.20
CA GLU A 205 -11.02 -15.96 6.31
C GLU A 205 -12.03 -15.33 7.29
N ASN A 206 -12.16 -14.01 7.29
CA ASN A 206 -12.98 -13.31 8.27
C ASN A 206 -13.66 -12.05 7.72
N LEU A 207 -14.60 -11.49 8.52
CA LEU A 207 -15.36 -10.29 8.15
C LEU A 207 -14.50 -9.02 8.12
N VAL A 208 -13.41 -8.95 8.90
CA VAL A 208 -12.56 -7.76 8.94
C VAL A 208 -11.87 -7.61 7.58
N GLU A 209 -11.35 -8.70 7.03
CA GLU A 209 -10.76 -8.73 5.70
C GLU A 209 -11.77 -8.35 4.60
N LEU A 210 -13.03 -8.81 4.73
CA LEU A 210 -14.10 -8.42 3.80
C LEU A 210 -14.36 -6.91 3.85
N ILE A 211 -14.49 -6.36 5.05
CA ILE A 211 -14.75 -4.93 5.26
C ILE A 211 -13.61 -4.09 4.67
N ASP A 212 -12.37 -4.50 4.90
CA ASP A 212 -11.20 -3.81 4.35
C ASP A 212 -11.16 -3.87 2.82
N LEU A 213 -11.49 -5.03 2.22
CA LEU A 213 -11.59 -5.16 0.77
C LEU A 213 -12.68 -4.25 0.19
N ILE A 214 -13.85 -4.22 0.78
CA ILE A 214 -14.96 -3.35 0.34
C ILE A 214 -14.55 -1.88 0.44
N LYS A 215 -14.03 -1.44 1.58
CA LYS A 215 -13.59 -0.05 1.78
C LYS A 215 -12.47 0.36 0.81
N THR A 216 -11.62 -0.58 0.43
CA THR A 216 -10.48 -0.31 -0.46
C THR A 216 -10.88 -0.25 -1.94
N HIS A 217 -11.85 -1.03 -2.37
CA HIS A 217 -12.21 -1.20 -3.78
C HIS A 217 -13.58 -0.62 -4.16
N HIS A 218 -14.42 -0.31 -3.17
CA HIS A 218 -15.68 0.38 -3.39
C HIS A 218 -15.51 1.84 -2.96
N LYS A 219 -15.55 2.76 -3.92
CA LYS A 219 -15.73 4.20 -3.62
C LYS A 219 -17.15 4.36 -3.06
N ILE A 220 -17.27 4.42 -1.74
CA ILE A 220 -18.44 5.00 -1.09
C ILE A 220 -18.29 6.51 -1.13
#